data_1773b9ea8febc6c311a039952c700375
#
_entry.id   1773b9ea8febc6c311a039952c700375
#
_cell.length_a   1.000
_cell.length_b   1.000
_cell.length_c   1.000
_cell.angle_alpha   90.00
_cell.angle_beta   90.00
_cell.angle_gamma   90.00
#
_symmetry.space_group_name_H-M   'P 1'
#
loop_
_entity.id
_entity.type
_entity.pdbx_description
1 polymer ?
#
loop_
_entity_poly.entity_id
_entity_poly.type
_entity_poly.pdbx_seq_one_letter_code
_entity_poly.pdbx_strand_id
1 'polypeptide(L)'
;MIIMKQYTPEKIRNIALLGHAGSGKSTFAEAALLLGGMVERMGKSVDGTLFMDSDAEERKRKVSLFTSVCAMEYGDCKYNLIDAPGLFDFAAGMHEAVRAADSAVIVLSSKSGLNVGAQKAHDLCVKNGLPHTFFIGKLDSAHAAYNKVLNSLTGTFGAQICPVIAPFYEADKLKGYVDLVAGKAYTYADGKRNEVPLPLDSG
;
A
#
# COMPACT_ATOMS: atom_id res chain seq x y z
N MET A 1 -13.56 -16.97 16.11
CA MET A 1 -14.11 -16.95 14.73
C MET A 1 -14.72 -15.58 14.52
N ILE A 2 -14.13 -14.77 13.67
CA ILE A 2 -14.66 -13.42 13.36
C ILE A 2 -15.79 -13.64 12.37
N ILE A 3 -17.02 -13.32 12.77
CA ILE A 3 -18.20 -13.37 11.89
C ILE A 3 -18.28 -12.02 11.19
N MET A 4 -17.99 -11.98 9.90
CA MET A 4 -18.17 -10.78 9.07
C MET A 4 -19.65 -10.45 8.91
N LYS A 5 -19.97 -9.15 8.87
CA LYS A 5 -21.31 -8.66 8.57
C LYS A 5 -21.69 -9.00 7.13
N GLN A 6 -23.00 -9.03 6.83
CA GLN A 6 -23.46 -9.07 5.45
C GLN A 6 -23.39 -7.67 4.84
N TYR A 7 -22.83 -7.58 3.63
CA TYR A 7 -22.67 -6.33 2.89
C TYR A 7 -23.41 -6.40 1.56
N THR A 8 -24.03 -5.31 1.16
CA THR A 8 -24.55 -5.15 -0.20
C THR A 8 -23.38 -4.91 -1.16
N PRO A 9 -23.52 -5.21 -2.47
CA PRO A 9 -22.45 -5.01 -3.46
C PRO A 9 -21.86 -3.60 -3.45
N GLU A 10 -22.67 -2.58 -3.19
CA GLU A 10 -22.25 -1.17 -3.15
C GLU A 10 -21.30 -0.85 -1.99
N LYS A 11 -21.25 -1.72 -0.99
CA LYS A 11 -20.35 -1.58 0.18
C LYS A 11 -19.15 -2.53 0.14
N ILE A 12 -18.97 -3.26 -0.94
CA ILE A 12 -17.80 -4.13 -1.16
C ILE A 12 -16.82 -3.41 -2.08
N ARG A 13 -15.53 -3.49 -1.74
CA ARG A 13 -14.43 -2.93 -2.54
C ARG A 13 -13.35 -3.99 -2.69
N ASN A 14 -13.02 -4.32 -3.94
CA ASN A 14 -11.93 -5.22 -4.28
C ASN A 14 -10.71 -4.38 -4.69
N ILE A 15 -9.64 -4.47 -3.93
CA ILE A 15 -8.44 -3.64 -4.13
C ILE A 15 -7.24 -4.53 -4.42
N ALA A 16 -6.66 -4.38 -5.61
CA ALA A 16 -5.42 -5.06 -5.96
C ALA A 16 -4.21 -4.32 -5.36
N LEU A 17 -3.32 -5.05 -4.70
CA LEU A 17 -2.03 -4.56 -4.24
C LEU A 17 -0.96 -4.99 -5.26
N LEU A 18 -0.42 -4.02 -5.97
CA LEU A 18 0.52 -4.21 -7.07
C LEU A 18 1.87 -3.57 -6.76
N GLY A 19 2.90 -3.94 -7.49
CA GLY A 19 4.24 -3.36 -7.36
C GLY A 19 5.33 -4.43 -7.30
N HIS A 20 6.58 -4.00 -7.28
CA HIS A 20 7.74 -4.88 -7.31
C HIS A 20 7.89 -5.71 -6.02
N ALA A 21 8.61 -6.83 -6.12
CA ALA A 21 8.99 -7.62 -4.94
C ALA A 21 9.75 -6.75 -3.92
N GLY A 22 9.44 -6.91 -2.63
CA GLY A 22 10.07 -6.13 -1.57
C GLY A 22 9.62 -4.66 -1.47
N SER A 23 8.65 -4.20 -2.26
CA SER A 23 8.10 -2.83 -2.14
C SER A 23 7.32 -2.59 -0.84
N GLY A 24 6.78 -3.65 -0.23
CA GLY A 24 6.02 -3.59 1.02
C GLY A 24 4.52 -3.84 0.85
N LYS A 25 4.08 -4.48 -0.24
CA LYS A 25 2.66 -4.84 -0.49
C LYS A 25 2.05 -5.62 0.67
N SER A 26 2.65 -6.76 1.02
CA SER A 26 2.15 -7.62 2.09
C SER A 26 2.22 -6.92 3.46
N THR A 27 3.21 -6.04 3.69
CA THR A 27 3.26 -5.19 4.90
C THR A 27 2.11 -4.18 4.91
N PHE A 28 1.75 -3.61 3.75
CA PHE A 28 0.58 -2.74 3.63
C PHE A 28 -0.71 -3.50 3.93
N ALA A 29 -0.85 -4.73 3.39
CA ALA A 29 -1.99 -5.59 3.69
C ALA A 29 -2.09 -5.89 5.19
N GLU A 30 -0.99 -6.25 5.86
CA GLU A 30 -0.94 -6.48 7.31
C GLU A 30 -1.38 -5.25 8.12
N ALA A 31 -0.91 -4.06 7.74
CA ALA A 31 -1.30 -2.82 8.40
C ALA A 31 -2.80 -2.54 8.23
N ALA A 32 -3.35 -2.81 7.05
CA ALA A 32 -4.77 -2.67 6.79
C ALA A 32 -5.60 -3.67 7.59
N LEU A 33 -5.15 -4.94 7.68
CA LEU A 33 -5.79 -5.97 8.50
C LEU A 33 -5.78 -5.62 9.99
N LEU A 34 -4.68 -5.07 10.50
CA LEU A 34 -4.59 -4.58 11.87
C LEU A 34 -5.57 -3.43 12.12
N LEU A 35 -5.65 -2.47 11.20
CA LEU A 35 -6.59 -1.35 11.29
C LEU A 35 -8.05 -1.82 11.27
N GLY A 36 -8.36 -2.85 10.47
CA GLY A 36 -9.68 -3.48 10.40
C GLY A 36 -9.96 -4.44 11.58
N GLY A 37 -9.04 -4.60 12.52
CA GLY A 37 -9.21 -5.51 13.67
C GLY A 37 -9.23 -7.00 13.31
N MET A 38 -8.75 -7.36 12.12
CA MET A 38 -8.69 -8.76 11.65
C MET A 38 -7.52 -9.52 12.24
N VAL A 39 -6.47 -8.82 12.62
CA VAL A 39 -5.29 -9.35 13.33
C VAL A 39 -5.02 -8.49 14.56
N GLU A 40 -4.53 -9.10 15.62
CA GLU A 40 -4.20 -8.39 16.87
C GLU A 40 -2.82 -7.71 16.83
N ARG A 41 -1.95 -8.16 15.94
CA ARG A 41 -0.59 -7.63 15.74
C ARG A 41 -0.16 -7.79 14.29
N MET A 42 0.70 -6.90 13.82
CA MET A 42 1.31 -7.02 12.51
C MET A 42 2.29 -8.20 12.45
N GLY A 43 2.14 -9.04 11.44
CA GLY A 43 3.16 -9.98 11.02
C GLY A 43 4.38 -9.27 10.41
N LYS A 44 5.50 -10.00 10.29
CA LYS A 44 6.73 -9.51 9.66
C LYS A 44 7.20 -10.51 8.61
N SER A 45 7.51 -10.02 7.41
CA SER A 45 8.04 -10.85 6.31
C SER A 45 9.35 -11.55 6.70
N VAL A 46 10.23 -10.84 7.43
CA VAL A 46 11.52 -11.41 7.89
C VAL A 46 11.35 -12.60 8.85
N ASP A 47 10.25 -12.64 9.59
CA ASP A 47 9.93 -13.69 10.56
C ASP A 47 9.02 -14.77 9.95
N GLY A 48 8.54 -14.59 8.70
CA GLY A 48 7.59 -15.50 8.04
C GLY A 48 6.22 -15.56 8.73
N THR A 49 5.80 -14.47 9.37
CA THR A 49 4.58 -14.39 10.17
C THR A 49 3.48 -13.55 9.54
N LEU A 50 3.62 -13.18 8.26
CA LEU A 50 2.59 -12.46 7.52
C LEU A 50 1.32 -13.31 7.39
N PHE A 51 0.17 -12.69 7.62
CA PHE A 51 -1.13 -13.35 7.48
C PHE A 51 -1.38 -13.79 6.04
N MET A 52 -0.92 -12.99 5.07
CA MET A 52 -1.11 -13.24 3.64
C MET A 52 -0.24 -14.38 3.09
N ASP A 53 0.95 -14.61 3.66
CA ASP A 53 1.87 -15.69 3.25
C ASP A 53 1.41 -17.02 3.88
N SER A 54 0.42 -17.67 3.27
CA SER A 54 -0.16 -18.91 3.80
C SER A 54 0.62 -20.17 3.42
N ASP A 55 1.35 -20.14 2.29
CA ASP A 55 2.13 -21.25 1.77
C ASP A 55 3.48 -21.41 2.49
N ALA A 56 3.90 -22.66 2.70
CA ALA A 56 5.17 -22.97 3.36
C ALA A 56 6.39 -22.48 2.57
N GLU A 57 6.32 -22.51 1.23
CA GLU A 57 7.39 -22.07 0.36
C GLU A 57 7.51 -20.54 0.35
N GLU A 58 6.39 -19.80 0.40
CA GLU A 58 6.37 -18.35 0.54
C GLU A 58 7.08 -17.91 1.84
N ARG A 59 6.73 -18.58 2.95
CA ARG A 59 7.37 -18.32 4.26
C ARG A 59 8.86 -18.62 4.26
N LYS A 60 9.27 -19.72 3.61
CA LYS A 60 10.67 -20.12 3.48
C LYS A 60 11.47 -19.14 2.61
N ARG A 61 10.91 -18.73 1.48
CA ARG A 61 11.54 -17.78 0.54
C ARG A 61 11.37 -16.32 0.95
N LYS A 62 10.44 -16.03 1.87
CA LYS A 62 10.06 -14.67 2.30
C LYS A 62 9.60 -13.79 1.13
N VAL A 63 8.90 -14.40 0.19
CA VAL A 63 8.39 -13.76 -1.03
C VAL A 63 7.04 -14.38 -1.38
N SER A 64 6.04 -13.56 -1.70
CA SER A 64 4.75 -14.01 -2.18
C SER A 64 4.89 -14.63 -3.58
N LEU A 65 4.43 -15.86 -3.74
CA LEU A 65 4.45 -16.65 -4.99
C LEU A 65 3.07 -16.71 -5.64
N PHE A 66 2.02 -16.67 -4.84
CA PHE A 66 0.63 -16.78 -5.25
C PHE A 66 -0.13 -15.49 -4.96
N THR A 67 -1.24 -15.30 -5.68
CA THR A 67 -2.20 -14.25 -5.37
C THR A 67 -2.96 -14.65 -4.11
N SER A 68 -2.89 -13.82 -3.08
CA SER A 68 -3.59 -14.04 -1.81
C SER A 68 -4.72 -13.02 -1.65
N VAL A 69 -5.82 -13.45 -1.03
CA VAL A 69 -6.97 -12.57 -0.78
C VAL A 69 -7.28 -12.58 0.71
N CYS A 70 -7.39 -11.39 1.28
CA CYS A 70 -7.94 -11.22 2.62
C CYS A 70 -9.04 -10.17 2.63
N ALA A 71 -9.92 -10.26 3.61
CA ALA A 71 -10.99 -9.31 3.76
C ALA A 71 -10.89 -8.58 5.09
N MET A 72 -11.20 -7.28 5.10
CA MET A 72 -11.31 -6.46 6.30
C MET A 72 -12.56 -5.61 6.27
N GLU A 73 -13.01 -5.21 7.44
CA GLU A 73 -14.11 -4.25 7.61
C GLU A 73 -13.53 -2.91 8.09
N TYR A 74 -13.90 -1.83 7.43
CA TYR A 74 -13.53 -0.49 7.87
C TYR A 74 -14.64 0.50 7.53
N GLY A 75 -15.07 1.28 8.53
CA GLY A 75 -16.27 2.08 8.38
C GLY A 75 -17.49 1.19 8.06
N ASP A 76 -18.22 1.56 7.05
CA ASP A 76 -19.42 0.82 6.59
C ASP A 76 -19.15 -0.10 5.38
N CYS A 77 -17.90 -0.36 5.05
CA CYS A 77 -17.50 -1.12 3.87
C CYS A 77 -16.69 -2.36 4.22
N LYS A 78 -16.83 -3.36 3.36
CA LYS A 78 -15.94 -4.53 3.30
C LYS A 78 -14.90 -4.31 2.20
N TYR A 79 -13.64 -4.49 2.54
CA TYR A 79 -12.53 -4.41 1.61
C TYR A 79 -11.93 -5.80 1.42
N ASN A 80 -11.88 -6.27 0.19
CA ASN A 80 -11.12 -7.45 -0.19
C ASN A 80 -9.79 -6.97 -0.75
N LEU A 81 -8.69 -7.26 -0.06
CA LEU A 81 -7.34 -6.94 -0.49
C LEU A 81 -6.79 -8.15 -1.25
N ILE A 82 -6.39 -7.94 -2.49
CA ILE A 82 -5.84 -8.96 -3.40
C ILE A 82 -4.34 -8.67 -3.52
N ASP A 83 -3.51 -9.36 -2.75
CA ASP A 83 -2.04 -9.20 -2.81
C ASP A 83 -1.46 -10.02 -3.94
N ALA A 84 -0.97 -9.36 -4.98
CA ALA A 84 -0.38 -10.00 -6.14
C ALA A 84 1.13 -10.21 -5.97
N PRO A 85 1.71 -11.32 -6.45
CA PRO A 85 3.15 -11.54 -6.47
C PRO A 85 3.90 -10.40 -7.16
N GLY A 86 5.03 -9.99 -6.61
CA GLY A 86 5.82 -8.87 -7.15
C GLY A 86 6.99 -9.28 -8.03
N LEU A 87 7.27 -10.57 -8.18
CA LEU A 87 8.31 -11.09 -9.07
C LEU A 87 7.76 -11.26 -10.49
N PHE A 88 8.59 -10.97 -11.50
CA PHE A 88 8.20 -11.06 -12.92
C PHE A 88 7.85 -12.48 -13.36
N ASP A 89 8.45 -13.48 -12.76
CA ASP A 89 8.16 -14.89 -13.04
C ASP A 89 6.72 -15.29 -12.68
N PHE A 90 6.08 -14.51 -11.82
CA PHE A 90 4.69 -14.70 -11.37
C PHE A 90 3.74 -13.61 -11.88
N ALA A 91 4.02 -13.05 -13.06
CA ALA A 91 3.22 -11.97 -13.65
C ALA A 91 1.74 -12.33 -13.85
N ALA A 92 1.39 -13.61 -13.97
CA ALA A 92 0.01 -14.08 -14.07
C ALA A 92 -0.84 -13.60 -12.90
N GLY A 93 -0.33 -13.66 -11.66
CA GLY A 93 -1.03 -13.18 -10.46
C GLY A 93 -1.38 -11.69 -10.50
N MET A 94 -0.53 -10.86 -11.13
CA MET A 94 -0.85 -9.43 -11.33
C MET A 94 -2.04 -9.26 -12.30
N HIS A 95 -2.11 -10.03 -13.37
CA HIS A 95 -3.24 -10.01 -14.30
C HIS A 95 -4.54 -10.50 -13.65
N GLU A 96 -4.46 -11.55 -12.82
CA GLU A 96 -5.60 -12.06 -12.06
C GLU A 96 -6.14 -11.00 -11.09
N ALA A 97 -5.26 -10.36 -10.31
CA ALA A 97 -5.63 -9.32 -9.37
C ALA A 97 -6.29 -8.11 -10.06
N VAL A 98 -5.74 -7.63 -11.18
CA VAL A 98 -6.30 -6.52 -11.95
C VAL A 98 -7.67 -6.85 -12.53
N ARG A 99 -7.92 -8.10 -12.93
CA ARG A 99 -9.23 -8.55 -13.46
C ARG A 99 -10.30 -8.66 -12.38
N ALA A 100 -9.92 -8.94 -11.14
CA ALA A 100 -10.83 -9.14 -10.02
C ALA A 100 -11.09 -7.87 -9.20
N ALA A 101 -10.29 -6.82 -9.37
CA ALA A 101 -10.33 -5.62 -8.55
C ALA A 101 -11.19 -4.50 -9.15
N ASP A 102 -11.72 -3.65 -8.27
CA ASP A 102 -12.42 -2.40 -8.61
C ASP A 102 -11.44 -1.22 -8.68
N SER A 103 -10.31 -1.35 -8.00
CA SER A 103 -9.21 -0.37 -7.99
C SER A 103 -7.90 -1.03 -7.58
N ALA A 104 -6.78 -0.32 -7.76
CA ALA A 104 -5.47 -0.82 -7.35
C ALA A 104 -4.66 0.19 -6.53
N VAL A 105 -3.83 -0.34 -5.64
CA VAL A 105 -2.76 0.40 -4.96
C VAL A 105 -1.42 -0.14 -5.44
N ILE A 106 -0.65 0.71 -6.12
CA ILE A 106 0.70 0.38 -6.57
C ILE A 106 1.69 0.81 -5.48
N VAL A 107 2.24 -0.18 -4.77
CA VAL A 107 3.11 0.07 -3.62
C VAL A 107 4.56 0.27 -4.08
N LEU A 108 5.14 1.39 -3.69
CA LEU A 108 6.52 1.79 -3.93
C LEU A 108 7.30 1.85 -2.62
N SER A 109 8.58 1.54 -2.67
CA SER A 109 9.49 1.82 -1.57
C SER A 109 10.17 3.18 -1.78
N SER A 110 10.18 4.03 -0.75
CA SER A 110 10.89 5.30 -0.78
C SER A 110 12.40 5.17 -1.06
N LYS A 111 12.97 3.98 -0.82
CA LYS A 111 14.40 3.68 -1.09
C LYS A 111 14.68 3.37 -2.56
N SER A 112 13.85 2.51 -3.17
CA SER A 112 14.05 2.06 -4.56
C SER A 112 13.33 2.94 -5.59
N GLY A 113 12.36 3.73 -5.15
CA GLY A 113 11.60 4.62 -6.03
C GLY A 113 10.78 3.89 -7.09
N LEU A 114 10.53 4.58 -8.19
CA LEU A 114 9.85 4.02 -9.36
C LEU A 114 10.77 2.98 -10.03
N ASN A 115 10.25 1.78 -10.21
CA ASN A 115 10.94 0.66 -10.82
C ASN A 115 10.09 0.01 -11.90
N VAL A 116 10.68 -0.90 -12.68
CA VAL A 116 10.01 -1.57 -13.81
C VAL A 116 8.75 -2.31 -13.37
N GLY A 117 8.72 -2.90 -12.17
CA GLY A 117 7.54 -3.59 -11.66
C GLY A 117 6.36 -2.65 -11.44
N ALA A 118 6.62 -1.46 -10.90
CA ALA A 118 5.60 -0.44 -10.69
C ALA A 118 5.12 0.18 -12.03
N GLN A 119 6.04 0.37 -12.99
CA GLN A 119 5.67 0.84 -14.34
C GLN A 119 4.76 -0.16 -15.03
N LYS A 120 5.12 -1.45 -15.04
CA LYS A 120 4.27 -2.51 -15.61
C LYS A 120 2.89 -2.61 -14.93
N ALA A 121 2.85 -2.43 -13.60
CA ALA A 121 1.59 -2.41 -12.86
C ALA A 121 0.72 -1.22 -13.29
N HIS A 122 1.30 -0.02 -13.42
CA HIS A 122 0.63 1.16 -13.93
C HIS A 122 0.08 0.92 -15.36
N ASP A 123 0.93 0.47 -16.28
CA ASP A 123 0.54 0.22 -17.68
C ASP A 123 -0.60 -0.80 -17.77
N LEU A 124 -0.55 -1.84 -16.93
CA LEU A 124 -1.61 -2.84 -16.87
C LEU A 124 -2.92 -2.27 -16.34
N CYS A 125 -2.89 -1.41 -15.32
CA CYS A 125 -4.07 -0.70 -14.82
C CYS A 125 -4.65 0.21 -15.90
N VAL A 126 -3.83 1.02 -16.56
CA VAL A 126 -4.25 1.90 -17.65
C VAL A 126 -4.88 1.11 -18.79
N LYS A 127 -4.24 0.01 -19.23
CA LYS A 127 -4.74 -0.85 -20.30
C LYS A 127 -6.11 -1.44 -19.99
N ASN A 128 -6.40 -1.73 -18.70
CA ASN A 128 -7.67 -2.31 -18.28
C ASN A 128 -8.68 -1.26 -17.78
N GLY A 129 -8.36 0.03 -17.84
CA GLY A 129 -9.21 1.10 -17.33
C GLY A 129 -9.41 1.02 -15.80
N LEU A 130 -8.47 0.38 -15.07
CA LEU A 130 -8.58 0.22 -13.63
C LEU A 130 -8.07 1.47 -12.91
N PRO A 131 -8.91 2.16 -12.11
CA PRO A 131 -8.48 3.27 -11.26
C PRO A 131 -7.40 2.80 -10.30
N HIS A 132 -6.34 3.60 -10.14
CA HIS A 132 -5.25 3.23 -9.25
C HIS A 132 -4.57 4.43 -8.60
N THR A 133 -3.88 4.16 -7.50
CA THR A 133 -3.07 5.14 -6.76
C THR A 133 -1.70 4.57 -6.45
N PHE A 134 -0.71 5.45 -6.28
CA PHE A 134 0.62 5.08 -5.79
C PHE A 134 0.69 5.29 -4.28
N PHE A 135 1.23 4.29 -3.58
CA PHE A 135 1.53 4.37 -2.16
C PHE A 135 3.05 4.27 -1.95
N ILE A 136 3.65 5.33 -1.41
CA ILE A 136 5.08 5.37 -1.11
C ILE A 136 5.28 4.99 0.35
N GLY A 137 5.77 3.77 0.58
CA GLY A 137 6.04 3.24 1.92
C GLY A 137 7.51 3.33 2.32
N LYS A 138 7.84 2.84 3.53
CA LYS A 138 9.19 2.82 4.13
C LYS A 138 9.79 4.22 4.31
N LEU A 139 8.93 5.21 4.60
CA LEU A 139 9.33 6.60 4.80
C LEU A 139 10.05 6.82 6.13
N ASP A 140 9.95 5.89 7.05
CA ASP A 140 10.63 5.83 8.35
C ASP A 140 12.07 5.29 8.27
N SER A 141 12.47 4.82 7.10
CA SER A 141 13.78 4.19 6.92
C SER A 141 14.88 5.21 6.63
N ALA A 142 16.13 4.90 7.04
CA ALA A 142 17.28 5.64 6.60
C ALA A 142 17.33 5.71 5.06
N HIS A 143 17.66 6.89 4.51
CA HIS A 143 17.66 7.16 3.06
C HIS A 143 16.27 7.16 2.39
N ALA A 144 15.19 7.33 3.14
CA ALA A 144 13.88 7.60 2.57
C ALA A 144 13.92 8.92 1.78
N ALA A 145 13.40 8.89 0.55
CA ALA A 145 13.47 10.04 -0.35
C ALA A 145 12.11 10.27 -1.04
N TYR A 146 11.11 10.74 -0.28
CA TYR A 146 9.77 10.98 -0.80
C TYR A 146 9.76 11.88 -2.03
N ASN A 147 10.41 13.05 -1.95
CA ASN A 147 10.44 14.02 -3.05
C ASN A 147 11.10 13.45 -4.30
N LYS A 148 12.16 12.65 -4.16
CA LYS A 148 12.81 11.98 -5.29
C LYS A 148 11.86 11.00 -5.99
N VAL A 149 11.08 10.24 -5.22
CA VAL A 149 10.10 9.30 -5.77
C VAL A 149 8.96 10.04 -6.43
N LEU A 150 8.42 11.08 -5.79
CA LEU A 150 7.37 11.92 -6.36
C LEU A 150 7.82 12.56 -7.67
N ASN A 151 9.02 13.16 -7.72
CA ASN A 151 9.59 13.76 -8.93
C ASN A 151 9.79 12.71 -10.04
N SER A 152 10.17 11.47 -9.70
CA SER A 152 10.26 10.39 -10.67
C SER A 152 8.90 9.98 -11.22
N LEU A 153 7.86 9.92 -10.38
CA LEU A 153 6.49 9.65 -10.80
C LEU A 153 5.95 10.75 -11.72
N THR A 154 6.10 12.02 -11.33
CA THR A 154 5.64 13.15 -12.14
C THR A 154 6.42 13.30 -13.45
N GLY A 155 7.73 13.01 -13.43
CA GLY A 155 8.56 13.01 -14.64
C GLY A 155 8.20 11.88 -15.62
N THR A 156 7.71 10.74 -15.12
CA THR A 156 7.36 9.58 -15.96
C THR A 156 5.90 9.64 -16.44
N PHE A 157 4.97 10.00 -15.55
CA PHE A 157 3.53 9.92 -15.81
C PHE A 157 2.86 11.30 -15.97
N GLY A 158 3.63 12.38 -15.78
CA GLY A 158 3.16 13.74 -16.01
C GLY A 158 2.15 14.26 -14.99
N ALA A 159 1.28 15.17 -15.45
CA ALA A 159 0.31 15.89 -14.61
C ALA A 159 -0.81 15.02 -14.01
N GLN A 160 -0.88 13.75 -14.35
CA GLN A 160 -1.83 12.80 -13.75
C GLN A 160 -1.46 12.45 -12.30
N ILE A 161 -0.20 12.69 -11.90
CA ILE A 161 0.28 12.43 -10.55
C ILE A 161 -0.06 13.64 -9.67
N CYS A 162 -1.00 13.44 -8.76
CA CYS A 162 -1.40 14.44 -7.78
C CYS A 162 -1.20 13.87 -6.37
N PRO A 163 -0.27 14.40 -5.55
CA PRO A 163 -0.13 13.95 -4.18
C PRO A 163 -1.34 14.37 -3.35
N VAL A 164 -1.92 13.41 -2.62
CA VAL A 164 -3.03 13.66 -1.68
C VAL A 164 -2.57 13.63 -0.23
N ILE A 165 -1.45 12.95 0.03
CA ILE A 165 -0.81 12.87 1.34
C ILE A 165 0.68 13.10 1.17
N ALA A 166 1.26 14.00 1.97
CA ALA A 166 2.68 14.30 1.99
C ALA A 166 3.26 14.04 3.38
N PRO A 167 4.41 13.35 3.52
CA PRO A 167 5.08 13.22 4.80
C PRO A 167 5.73 14.53 5.20
N PHE A 168 5.87 14.77 6.50
CA PHE A 168 6.74 15.82 7.01
C PHE A 168 7.72 15.25 8.03
N TYR A 169 8.89 15.89 8.10
CA TYR A 169 10.04 15.42 8.87
C TYR A 169 10.45 16.47 9.88
N GLU A 170 11.04 16.01 10.99
CA GLU A 170 11.69 16.85 11.98
C GLU A 170 13.06 16.22 12.29
N ALA A 171 14.14 16.96 12.10
CA ALA A 171 15.51 16.46 12.25
C ALA A 171 15.73 15.11 11.51
N ASP A 172 15.34 15.04 10.24
CA ASP A 172 15.43 13.86 9.35
C ASP A 172 14.64 12.62 9.80
N LYS A 173 13.80 12.77 10.83
CA LYS A 173 12.90 11.69 11.25
C LYS A 173 11.49 11.97 10.79
N LEU A 174 10.83 10.93 10.23
CA LEU A 174 9.42 11.00 9.89
C LEU A 174 8.62 11.35 11.15
N LYS A 175 7.94 12.49 11.12
CA LYS A 175 7.12 12.99 12.22
C LYS A 175 5.64 12.69 12.03
N GLY A 176 5.18 12.85 10.80
CA GLY A 176 3.78 12.67 10.47
C GLY A 176 3.51 12.87 8.98
N TYR A 177 2.27 13.19 8.68
CA TYR A 177 1.83 13.46 7.31
C TYR A 177 0.81 14.60 7.27
N VAL A 178 0.75 15.25 6.13
CA VAL A 178 -0.25 16.26 5.79
C VAL A 178 -1.24 15.65 4.81
N ASP A 179 -2.52 15.71 5.13
CA ASP A 179 -3.61 15.47 4.20
C ASP A 179 -3.83 16.76 3.39
N LEU A 180 -3.40 16.73 2.14
CA LEU A 180 -3.45 17.91 1.26
C LEU A 180 -4.87 18.23 0.80
N VAL A 181 -5.77 17.25 0.83
CA VAL A 181 -7.19 17.44 0.47
C VAL A 181 -7.95 18.09 1.61
N ALA A 182 -7.74 17.61 2.83
CA ALA A 182 -8.40 18.13 4.02
C ALA A 182 -7.71 19.39 4.59
N GLY A 183 -6.45 19.67 4.18
CA GLY A 183 -5.65 20.77 4.74
C GLY A 183 -5.29 20.56 6.21
N LYS A 184 -5.01 19.32 6.62
CA LYS A 184 -4.76 18.94 8.01
C LYS A 184 -3.49 18.13 8.14
N ALA A 185 -2.77 18.35 9.25
CA ALA A 185 -1.57 17.58 9.58
C ALA A 185 -1.83 16.63 10.75
N TYR A 186 -1.16 15.48 10.70
CA TYR A 186 -1.33 14.42 11.69
C TYR A 186 0.01 13.81 12.08
N THR A 187 0.13 13.50 13.37
CA THR A 187 1.21 12.66 13.91
C THR A 187 0.63 11.39 14.52
N TYR A 188 1.48 10.40 14.71
CA TYR A 188 1.14 9.16 15.41
C TYR A 188 1.95 9.07 16.71
N ALA A 189 1.26 8.86 17.81
CA ALA A 189 1.86 8.52 19.09
C ALA A 189 1.01 7.42 19.73
N ASP A 190 1.66 6.38 20.27
CA ASP A 190 1.01 5.24 20.94
C ASP A 190 -0.11 4.58 20.12
N GLY A 191 0.11 4.47 18.79
CA GLY A 191 -0.86 3.89 17.87
C GLY A 191 -2.08 4.77 17.58
N LYS A 192 -2.12 6.01 18.09
CA LYS A 192 -3.23 6.94 17.88
C LYS A 192 -2.82 8.07 16.94
N ARG A 193 -3.78 8.45 16.07
CA ARG A 193 -3.65 9.61 15.19
C ARG A 193 -4.03 10.88 15.96
N ASN A 194 -3.11 11.85 15.99
CA ASN A 194 -3.32 13.15 16.63
C ASN A 194 -3.23 14.24 15.56
N GLU A 195 -4.24 15.11 15.50
CA GLU A 195 -4.21 16.30 14.63
C GLU A 195 -3.25 17.33 15.25
N VAL A 196 -2.40 17.93 14.43
CA VAL A 196 -1.42 18.93 14.82
C VAL A 196 -1.51 20.13 13.88
N PRO A 197 -0.99 21.32 14.28
CA PRO A 197 -0.88 22.45 13.37
C PRO A 197 -0.13 22.09 12.10
N LEU A 198 -0.52 22.71 10.97
CA LEU A 198 0.22 22.54 9.71
C LEU A 198 1.67 22.99 9.91
N PRO A 199 2.66 22.18 9.46
CA PRO A 199 4.05 22.61 9.47
C PRO A 199 4.20 23.80 8.52
N LEU A 200 4.63 24.95 9.05
CA LEU A 200 4.74 26.20 8.29
C LEU A 200 5.96 26.24 7.37
N ASP A 201 6.94 25.35 7.57
CA ASP A 201 8.14 25.23 6.76
C ASP A 201 8.46 23.73 6.52
N SER A 202 7.96 23.19 5.46
CA SER A 202 8.52 22.00 4.83
C SER A 202 9.18 22.42 3.51
N GLY A 203 10.42 22.92 3.64
CA GLY A 203 11.28 23.20 2.51
C GLY A 203 11.65 21.92 1.75
#